data_0967cc590a618505063fea996300c819
#
_entry.id   0967cc590a618505063fea996300c819
#
_cell.length_a   1.000
_cell.length_b   1.000
_cell.length_c   1.000
_cell.angle_alpha   90.00
_cell.angle_beta   90.00
_cell.angle_gamma   90.00
#
_symmetry.space_group_name_H-M   'P 1'
#
loop_
_entity.id
_entity.type
_entity.pdbx_description
1 polymer ?
#
loop_
_entity_poly.entity_id
_entity_poly.type
_entity_poly.pdbx_seq_one_letter_code
_entity_poly.pdbx_strand_id
1 'polypeptide(L)'
;MRLAGRVVCISGGGSGLGRAIVTRFVAEGARVAVLEKSPEKAADLVRELGTDVELLVGDATSPHAAQSLVELCVKRFGHLDVAIGNVGVWDFGTSIDELPERELLEAAFHEVFTLNVATHLYLAQASKGHVRNANGAIIFTASSAGMHPGGGGPLYTASKHALVGLVRQLAYELAPHVRVNAVAPGGMRTDLRGPSALGLHTRAVNETPLAGIYSRVSPMGVLPDASQYVDWYVALASATEATTMTGAVIEADGGERIRGRAASEAARASAIAESSVGPPSGCIGGG
;
A
#
# COMPACT_ATOMS: atom_id res chain seq x y z
N MET A 1 -11.14 -4.39 -21.98
CA MET A 1 -10.77 -3.25 -21.11
C MET A 1 -11.82 -3.10 -20.02
N ARG A 2 -11.49 -3.50 -18.82
CA ARG A 2 -12.39 -3.54 -17.64
C ARG A 2 -12.65 -2.15 -17.04
N LEU A 3 -11.79 -1.16 -17.36
CA LEU A 3 -11.86 0.21 -16.87
C LEU A 3 -12.02 1.24 -17.99
N ALA A 4 -12.52 0.83 -19.15
CA ALA A 4 -12.72 1.72 -20.30
C ALA A 4 -13.53 2.97 -19.91
N GLY A 5 -12.95 4.14 -20.12
CA GLY A 5 -13.57 5.44 -19.83
C GLY A 5 -13.61 5.83 -18.34
N ARG A 6 -13.10 4.99 -17.43
CA ARG A 6 -13.00 5.35 -15.99
C ARG A 6 -11.91 6.39 -15.76
N VAL A 7 -12.19 7.32 -14.88
CA VAL A 7 -11.26 8.35 -14.42
C VAL A 7 -10.91 8.09 -12.98
N VAL A 8 -9.61 8.03 -12.69
CA VAL A 8 -9.07 7.58 -11.42
C VAL A 8 -8.09 8.59 -10.84
N CYS A 9 -8.12 8.85 -9.56
CA CYS A 9 -7.00 9.49 -8.88
C CYS A 9 -6.33 8.52 -7.89
N ILE A 10 -4.99 8.59 -7.78
CA ILE A 10 -4.20 7.76 -6.87
C ILE A 10 -3.13 8.57 -6.16
N SER A 11 -2.99 8.37 -4.85
CA SER A 11 -1.87 8.87 -4.07
C SER A 11 -0.77 7.80 -3.94
N GLY A 12 0.50 8.18 -4.20
CA GLY A 12 1.63 7.25 -4.14
C GLY A 12 1.69 6.31 -5.35
N GLY A 13 1.60 6.85 -6.58
CA GLY A 13 1.56 6.08 -7.81
C GLY A 13 2.91 5.91 -8.52
N GLY A 14 4.00 6.50 -8.02
CA GLY A 14 5.28 6.55 -8.75
C GLY A 14 6.18 5.31 -8.62
N SER A 15 5.93 4.43 -7.66
CA SER A 15 6.75 3.24 -7.46
C SER A 15 5.94 2.05 -6.92
N GLY A 16 6.57 0.87 -6.91
CA GLY A 16 6.04 -0.34 -6.29
C GLY A 16 4.62 -0.68 -6.72
N LEU A 17 3.75 -0.96 -5.75
CA LEU A 17 2.36 -1.33 -6.00
C LEU A 17 1.57 -0.20 -6.68
N GLY A 18 1.77 1.06 -6.26
CA GLY A 18 1.08 2.19 -6.87
C GLY A 18 1.37 2.32 -8.36
N ARG A 19 2.65 2.20 -8.77
CA ARG A 19 3.03 2.21 -10.20
C ARG A 19 2.40 1.03 -10.95
N ALA A 20 2.41 -0.16 -10.37
CA ALA A 20 1.78 -1.32 -10.97
C ALA A 20 0.27 -1.13 -11.17
N ILE A 21 -0.42 -0.50 -10.20
CA ILE A 21 -1.84 -0.13 -10.33
C ILE A 21 -2.04 0.85 -11.48
N VAL A 22 -1.27 1.95 -11.54
CA VAL A 22 -1.39 2.96 -12.60
C VAL A 22 -1.18 2.35 -13.97
N THR A 23 -0.08 1.60 -14.17
CA THR A 23 0.24 0.93 -15.43
C THR A 23 -0.89 -0.01 -15.88
N ARG A 24 -1.40 -0.82 -14.96
CA ARG A 24 -2.50 -1.74 -15.27
C ARG A 24 -3.79 -1.00 -15.56
N PHE A 25 -4.11 0.06 -14.85
CA PHE A 25 -5.34 0.82 -15.04
C PHE A 25 -5.37 1.50 -16.41
N VAL A 26 -4.25 2.09 -16.84
CA VAL A 26 -4.10 2.63 -18.20
C VAL A 26 -4.26 1.52 -19.26
N ALA A 27 -3.64 0.37 -19.07
CA ALA A 27 -3.80 -0.78 -19.96
C ALA A 27 -5.25 -1.31 -20.03
N GLU A 28 -6.05 -1.08 -18.98
CA GLU A 28 -7.48 -1.41 -18.95
C GLU A 28 -8.39 -0.27 -19.44
N GLY A 29 -7.81 0.82 -19.97
CA GLY A 29 -8.53 1.93 -20.60
C GLY A 29 -8.98 3.04 -19.63
N ALA A 30 -8.41 3.13 -18.45
CA ALA A 30 -8.63 4.24 -17.52
C ALA A 30 -7.70 5.42 -17.84
N ARG A 31 -8.12 6.64 -17.42
CA ARG A 31 -7.26 7.83 -17.30
C ARG A 31 -6.95 8.06 -15.83
N VAL A 32 -5.70 8.34 -15.49
CA VAL A 32 -5.25 8.35 -14.11
C VAL A 32 -4.54 9.65 -13.75
N ALA A 33 -5.00 10.34 -12.71
CA ALA A 33 -4.26 11.42 -12.05
C ALA A 33 -3.49 10.86 -10.86
N VAL A 34 -2.20 11.16 -10.78
CA VAL A 34 -1.28 10.60 -9.79
C VAL A 34 -0.68 11.70 -8.93
N LEU A 35 -0.74 11.54 -7.60
CA LEU A 35 0.03 12.33 -6.65
C LEU A 35 1.30 11.54 -6.29
N GLU A 36 2.47 12.12 -6.58
CA GLU A 36 3.77 11.54 -6.28
C GLU A 36 4.70 12.59 -5.67
N LYS A 37 5.46 12.19 -4.65
CA LYS A 37 6.38 13.09 -3.96
C LYS A 37 7.70 13.30 -4.73
N SER A 38 8.18 12.27 -5.44
CA SER A 38 9.42 12.32 -6.24
C SER A 38 9.15 12.84 -7.64
N PRO A 39 9.72 14.00 -8.03
CA PRO A 39 9.62 14.51 -9.40
C PRO A 39 10.16 13.54 -10.45
N GLU A 40 11.23 12.79 -10.12
CA GLU A 40 11.88 11.85 -11.04
C GLU A 40 10.95 10.67 -11.34
N LYS A 41 10.36 10.04 -10.28
CA LYS A 41 9.41 8.93 -10.43
C LYS A 41 8.15 9.37 -11.19
N ALA A 42 7.71 10.61 -10.93
CA ALA A 42 6.62 11.24 -11.63
C ALA A 42 6.91 11.38 -13.14
N ALA A 43 8.07 11.94 -13.50
CA ALA A 43 8.47 12.11 -14.89
C ALA A 43 8.64 10.78 -15.65
N ASP A 44 9.17 9.75 -14.98
CA ASP A 44 9.31 8.40 -15.56
C ASP A 44 7.95 7.80 -15.91
N LEU A 45 6.94 8.01 -15.07
CA LEU A 45 5.60 7.48 -15.27
C LEU A 45 4.92 8.10 -16.51
N VAL A 46 5.03 9.42 -16.69
CA VAL A 46 4.49 10.10 -17.90
C VAL A 46 5.20 9.67 -19.17
N ARG A 47 6.52 9.52 -19.09
CA ARG A 47 7.31 9.07 -20.24
C ARG A 47 6.89 7.69 -20.71
N GLU A 48 6.51 6.81 -19.78
CA GLU A 48 6.08 5.44 -20.07
C GLU A 48 4.63 5.36 -20.56
N LEU A 49 3.72 6.09 -19.91
CA LEU A 49 2.28 5.90 -20.08
C LEU A 49 1.58 7.00 -20.90
N GLY A 50 2.31 8.07 -21.25
CA GLY A 50 1.81 9.11 -22.17
C GLY A 50 0.67 9.94 -21.58
N THR A 51 -0.30 10.29 -22.44
CA THR A 51 -1.37 11.27 -22.18
C THR A 51 -2.53 10.75 -21.30
N ASP A 52 -2.55 9.46 -21.02
CA ASP A 52 -3.57 8.87 -20.14
C ASP A 52 -3.24 9.04 -18.65
N VAL A 53 -2.07 9.62 -18.35
CA VAL A 53 -1.63 9.92 -16.98
C VAL A 53 -1.35 11.41 -16.83
N GLU A 54 -1.91 12.00 -15.78
CA GLU A 54 -1.59 13.35 -15.30
C GLU A 54 -0.90 13.28 -13.94
N LEU A 55 0.04 14.18 -13.71
CA LEU A 55 0.84 14.16 -12.50
C LEU A 55 0.71 15.43 -11.68
N LEU A 56 0.61 15.22 -10.37
CA LEU A 56 0.81 16.24 -9.35
C LEU A 56 2.03 15.85 -8.50
N VAL A 57 3.09 16.65 -8.58
CA VAL A 57 4.21 16.50 -7.63
C VAL A 57 3.83 17.15 -6.31
N GLY A 58 3.80 16.39 -5.23
CA GLY A 58 3.37 16.90 -3.93
C GLY A 58 3.43 15.85 -2.81
N ASP A 59 3.33 16.33 -1.57
CA ASP A 59 3.35 15.49 -0.38
C ASP A 59 1.92 15.14 0.05
N ALA A 60 1.59 13.85 0.04
CA ALA A 60 0.27 13.35 0.42
C ALA A 60 -0.08 13.61 1.90
N THR A 61 0.88 13.95 2.75
CA THR A 61 0.63 14.35 4.14
C THR A 61 -0.07 15.70 4.26
N SER A 62 -0.12 16.47 3.17
CA SER A 62 -0.87 17.71 3.09
C SER A 62 -2.31 17.46 2.61
N PRO A 63 -3.34 17.88 3.37
CA PRO A 63 -4.73 17.82 2.90
C PRO A 63 -4.96 18.58 1.59
N HIS A 64 -4.22 19.69 1.38
CA HIS A 64 -4.27 20.45 0.12
C HIS A 64 -3.78 19.64 -1.07
N ALA A 65 -2.78 18.78 -0.92
CA ALA A 65 -2.31 17.94 -2.03
C ALA A 65 -3.39 16.94 -2.47
N ALA A 66 -4.16 16.38 -1.53
CA ALA A 66 -5.29 15.51 -1.87
C ALA A 66 -6.39 16.27 -2.64
N GLN A 67 -6.71 17.50 -2.21
CA GLN A 67 -7.66 18.34 -2.92
C GLN A 67 -7.17 18.72 -4.31
N SER A 68 -5.92 19.17 -4.44
CA SER A 68 -5.31 19.53 -5.74
C SER A 68 -5.25 18.35 -6.70
N LEU A 69 -5.04 17.13 -6.20
CA LEU A 69 -5.09 15.90 -7.01
C LEU A 69 -6.49 15.68 -7.61
N VAL A 70 -7.53 15.82 -6.81
CA VAL A 70 -8.92 15.67 -7.27
C VAL A 70 -9.28 16.78 -8.27
N GLU A 71 -8.90 18.02 -8.00
CA GLU A 71 -9.12 19.16 -8.90
C GLU A 71 -8.40 18.97 -10.24
N LEU A 72 -7.14 18.51 -10.23
CA LEU A 72 -6.38 18.16 -11.42
C LEU A 72 -7.13 17.10 -12.24
N CYS A 73 -7.59 16.03 -11.59
CA CYS A 73 -8.31 14.94 -12.22
C CYS A 73 -9.58 15.43 -12.92
N VAL A 74 -10.41 16.22 -12.23
CA VAL A 74 -11.65 16.76 -12.77
C VAL A 74 -11.38 17.79 -13.89
N LYS A 75 -10.39 18.66 -13.72
CA LYS A 75 -10.00 19.65 -14.73
C LYS A 75 -9.53 19.01 -16.03
N ARG A 76 -8.76 17.93 -15.94
CA ARG A 76 -8.13 17.27 -17.11
C ARG A 76 -9.06 16.26 -17.78
N PHE A 77 -9.85 15.55 -16.99
CA PHE A 77 -10.62 14.42 -17.49
C PHE A 77 -12.15 14.60 -17.38
N GLY A 78 -12.61 15.67 -16.72
CA GLY A 78 -14.02 16.07 -16.66
C GLY A 78 -14.81 15.50 -15.48
N HIS A 79 -14.37 14.39 -14.86
CA HIS A 79 -15.04 13.75 -13.73
C HIS A 79 -14.05 12.92 -12.91
N LEU A 80 -14.54 12.24 -11.85
CA LEU A 80 -13.77 11.31 -11.05
C LEU A 80 -14.66 10.14 -10.63
N ASP A 81 -14.28 8.93 -11.01
CA ASP A 81 -14.99 7.70 -10.69
C ASP A 81 -14.40 6.95 -9.50
N VAL A 82 -13.07 6.96 -9.38
CA VAL A 82 -12.37 6.13 -8.40
C VAL A 82 -11.24 6.91 -7.74
N ALA A 83 -11.18 6.84 -6.41
CA ALA A 83 -10.05 7.36 -5.64
C ALA A 83 -9.30 6.22 -4.96
N ILE A 84 -7.96 6.18 -5.12
CA ILE A 84 -7.11 5.13 -4.56
C ILE A 84 -6.09 5.73 -3.59
N GLY A 85 -6.20 5.39 -2.31
CA GLY A 85 -5.20 5.68 -1.30
C GLY A 85 -4.17 4.55 -1.23
N ASN A 86 -2.90 4.85 -1.60
CA ASN A 86 -1.86 3.83 -1.64
C ASN A 86 -0.58 4.24 -0.89
N VAL A 87 -0.49 5.47 -0.38
CA VAL A 87 0.67 5.93 0.39
C VAL A 87 0.84 5.13 1.67
N GLY A 88 2.08 4.84 2.05
CA GLY A 88 2.37 4.21 3.33
C GLY A 88 3.87 4.02 3.57
N VAL A 89 4.19 3.69 4.82
CA VAL A 89 5.52 3.30 5.29
C VAL A 89 5.41 2.03 6.12
N TRP A 90 6.50 1.26 6.23
CA TRP A 90 6.58 0.04 7.03
C TRP A 90 7.66 0.17 8.10
N ASP A 91 7.37 -0.19 9.33
CA ASP A 91 8.33 -0.10 10.44
C ASP A 91 9.36 -1.24 10.48
N PHE A 92 9.44 -2.05 9.42
CA PHE A 92 10.35 -3.19 9.29
C PHE A 92 10.25 -4.21 10.43
N GLY A 93 9.11 -4.27 11.11
CA GLY A 93 8.89 -5.17 12.22
C GLY A 93 9.60 -4.75 13.51
N THR A 94 9.98 -3.47 13.65
CA THR A 94 10.56 -2.91 14.87
C THR A 94 9.69 -3.28 16.07
N SER A 95 10.23 -4.09 16.98
CA SER A 95 9.51 -4.61 18.15
C SER A 95 9.30 -3.53 19.22
N ILE A 96 8.44 -3.81 20.20
CA ILE A 96 8.20 -2.88 21.31
C ILE A 96 9.49 -2.56 22.09
N ASP A 97 10.40 -3.54 22.19
CA ASP A 97 11.67 -3.38 22.90
C ASP A 97 12.70 -2.56 22.10
N GLU A 98 12.52 -2.46 20.78
CA GLU A 98 13.40 -1.71 19.87
C GLU A 98 12.88 -0.30 19.56
N LEU A 99 11.64 0.00 19.95
CA LEU A 99 11.10 1.35 19.75
C LEU A 99 11.86 2.38 20.59
N PRO A 100 12.12 3.57 20.04
CA PRO A 100 12.75 4.65 20.80
C PRO A 100 11.83 5.15 21.93
N GLU A 101 12.41 5.87 22.85
CA GLU A 101 11.64 6.47 23.95
C GLU A 101 11.23 7.91 23.66
N ARG A 102 10.23 8.40 24.39
CA ARG A 102 9.79 9.80 24.49
C ARG A 102 9.51 10.45 23.12
N GLU A 103 10.15 11.59 22.86
CA GLU A 103 9.89 12.45 21.70
C GLU A 103 10.09 11.73 20.36
N LEU A 104 11.04 10.78 20.29
CA LEU A 104 11.27 9.99 19.08
C LEU A 104 10.14 8.96 18.87
N LEU A 105 9.60 8.38 19.95
CA LEU A 105 8.43 7.50 19.84
C LEU A 105 7.20 8.27 19.39
N GLU A 106 6.98 9.46 19.96
CA GLU A 106 5.88 10.35 19.56
C GLU A 106 5.99 10.74 18.08
N ALA A 107 7.17 11.15 17.64
CA ALA A 107 7.44 11.49 16.23
C ALA A 107 7.20 10.30 15.31
N ALA A 108 7.66 9.10 15.67
CA ALA A 108 7.44 7.88 14.89
C ALA A 108 5.96 7.50 14.81
N PHE A 109 5.22 7.61 15.91
CA PHE A 109 3.78 7.40 15.94
C PHE A 109 3.07 8.37 14.99
N HIS A 110 3.35 9.66 15.11
CA HIS A 110 2.72 10.68 14.26
C HIS A 110 3.06 10.48 12.79
N GLU A 111 4.31 10.19 12.44
CA GLU A 111 4.71 9.95 11.04
C GLU A 111 4.00 8.72 10.46
N VAL A 112 4.01 7.59 11.17
CA VAL A 112 3.39 6.35 10.69
C VAL A 112 1.88 6.51 10.53
N PHE A 113 1.19 7.10 11.52
CA PHE A 113 -0.25 7.30 11.43
C PHE A 113 -0.63 8.36 10.38
N THR A 114 0.16 9.40 10.23
CA THR A 114 -0.07 10.40 9.17
C THR A 114 0.03 9.75 7.80
N LEU A 115 1.10 9.00 7.52
CA LEU A 115 1.32 8.36 6.22
C LEU A 115 0.35 7.20 5.95
N ASN A 116 0.07 6.36 6.96
CA ASN A 116 -0.71 5.14 6.74
C ASN A 116 -2.23 5.33 6.94
N VAL A 117 -2.67 6.41 7.59
CA VAL A 117 -4.10 6.61 7.91
C VAL A 117 -4.59 7.98 7.43
N ALA A 118 -3.95 9.09 7.87
CA ALA A 118 -4.47 10.42 7.60
C ALA A 118 -4.48 10.76 6.09
N THR A 119 -3.45 10.36 5.32
CA THR A 119 -3.41 10.54 3.86
C THR A 119 -4.61 9.91 3.15
N HIS A 120 -5.07 8.75 3.62
CA HIS A 120 -6.24 8.05 3.09
C HIS A 120 -7.54 8.78 3.42
N LEU A 121 -7.66 9.29 4.64
CA LEU A 121 -8.79 10.12 5.07
C LEU A 121 -8.85 11.43 4.28
N TYR A 122 -7.72 12.09 4.05
CA TYR A 122 -7.66 13.33 3.25
C TYR A 122 -8.13 13.10 1.82
N LEU A 123 -7.67 12.01 1.19
CA LEU A 123 -8.10 11.65 -0.16
C LEU A 123 -9.60 11.32 -0.22
N ALA A 124 -10.12 10.56 0.74
CA ALA A 124 -11.55 10.26 0.82
C ALA A 124 -12.37 11.53 1.00
N GLN A 125 -11.95 12.44 1.88
CA GLN A 125 -12.63 13.71 2.13
C GLN A 125 -12.66 14.59 0.87
N ALA A 126 -11.53 14.68 0.14
CA ALA A 126 -11.43 15.49 -1.07
C ALA A 126 -12.27 14.90 -2.22
N SER A 127 -12.28 13.56 -2.37
CA SER A 127 -12.89 12.88 -3.53
C SER A 127 -14.37 12.54 -3.36
N LYS A 128 -14.89 12.43 -2.13
CA LYS A 128 -16.23 11.87 -1.83
C LYS A 128 -17.38 12.44 -2.66
N GLY A 129 -17.38 13.74 -2.92
CA GLY A 129 -18.43 14.40 -3.70
C GLY A 129 -18.44 13.98 -5.17
N HIS A 130 -17.27 13.98 -5.77
CA HIS A 130 -17.10 13.60 -7.17
C HIS A 130 -17.38 12.10 -7.39
N VAL A 131 -16.82 11.25 -6.53
CA VAL A 131 -17.04 9.80 -6.57
C VAL A 131 -18.51 9.45 -6.34
N ARG A 132 -19.21 10.18 -5.44
CA ARG A 132 -20.66 10.02 -5.22
C ARG A 132 -21.47 10.33 -6.49
N ASN A 133 -21.15 11.43 -7.18
CA ASN A 133 -21.83 11.81 -8.41
C ASN A 133 -21.66 10.78 -9.54
N ALA A 134 -20.56 10.03 -9.48
CA ALA A 134 -20.25 8.95 -10.44
C ALA A 134 -20.78 7.57 -10.02
N ASN A 135 -21.41 7.42 -8.84
CA ASN A 135 -21.71 6.14 -8.21
C ASN A 135 -20.46 5.22 -8.19
N GLY A 136 -19.34 5.78 -7.79
CA GLY A 136 -18.01 5.22 -7.96
C GLY A 136 -17.48 4.43 -6.77
N ALA A 137 -16.15 4.42 -6.61
CA ALA A 137 -15.49 3.66 -5.54
C ALA A 137 -14.31 4.41 -4.92
N ILE A 138 -14.08 4.18 -3.62
CA ILE A 138 -12.85 4.53 -2.92
C ILE A 138 -12.17 3.22 -2.54
N ILE A 139 -10.88 3.11 -2.83
CA ILE A 139 -10.11 1.89 -2.59
C ILE A 139 -8.85 2.24 -1.80
N PHE A 140 -8.59 1.51 -0.73
CA PHE A 140 -7.38 1.70 0.08
C PHE A 140 -6.44 0.52 0.00
N THR A 141 -5.14 0.81 0.05
CA THR A 141 -4.10 -0.19 0.24
C THR A 141 -3.88 -0.40 1.74
N ALA A 142 -4.53 -1.45 2.27
CA ALA A 142 -4.31 -1.92 3.63
C ALA A 142 -3.04 -2.77 3.73
N SER A 143 -3.07 -3.83 4.49
CA SER A 143 -2.04 -4.87 4.63
C SER A 143 -2.63 -6.06 5.36
N SER A 144 -2.07 -7.26 5.19
CA SER A 144 -2.34 -8.39 6.07
C SER A 144 -2.09 -8.04 7.55
N ALA A 145 -1.15 -7.13 7.83
CA ALA A 145 -0.91 -6.57 9.17
C ALA A 145 -2.08 -5.74 9.72
N GLY A 146 -3.04 -5.32 8.90
CA GLY A 146 -4.28 -4.67 9.34
C GLY A 146 -5.35 -5.63 9.80
N MET A 147 -5.16 -6.93 9.57
CA MET A 147 -6.08 -8.00 9.93
C MET A 147 -5.51 -8.91 11.03
N HIS A 148 -4.18 -9.08 11.03
CA HIS A 148 -3.47 -10.03 11.88
C HIS A 148 -2.14 -9.44 12.40
N PRO A 149 -1.63 -9.91 13.55
CA PRO A 149 -0.30 -9.53 14.02
C PRO A 149 0.80 -10.22 13.20
N GLY A 150 2.02 -9.69 13.30
CA GLY A 150 3.23 -10.29 12.74
C GLY A 150 3.59 -9.85 11.31
N GLY A 151 2.83 -8.94 10.69
CA GLY A 151 3.18 -8.33 9.40
C GLY A 151 3.99 -7.03 9.52
N GLY A 152 4.29 -6.59 10.75
CA GLY A 152 5.04 -5.40 11.10
C GLY A 152 5.17 -5.30 12.61
N GLY A 153 5.83 -4.24 13.08
CA GLY A 153 5.87 -3.87 14.49
C GLY A 153 4.56 -3.23 14.97
N PRO A 154 4.50 -2.78 16.23
CA PRO A 154 3.27 -2.27 16.84
C PRO A 154 2.74 -1.02 16.16
N LEU A 155 3.59 -0.10 15.69
CA LEU A 155 3.16 1.13 15.02
C LEU A 155 2.49 0.83 13.67
N TYR A 156 3.14 0.03 12.84
CA TYR A 156 2.60 -0.36 11.53
C TYR A 156 1.30 -1.16 11.68
N THR A 157 1.32 -2.20 12.51
CA THR A 157 0.16 -3.05 12.74
C THR A 157 -1.05 -2.25 13.24
N ALA A 158 -0.86 -1.38 14.24
CA ALA A 158 -1.92 -0.52 14.74
C ALA A 158 -2.45 0.44 13.66
N SER A 159 -1.57 1.06 12.86
CA SER A 159 -1.97 1.97 11.79
C SER A 159 -2.78 1.27 10.71
N LYS A 160 -2.42 0.05 10.32
CA LYS A 160 -3.14 -0.73 9.31
C LYS A 160 -4.48 -1.27 9.83
N HIS A 161 -4.59 -1.59 11.13
CA HIS A 161 -5.90 -1.89 11.76
C HIS A 161 -6.79 -0.64 11.80
N ALA A 162 -6.24 0.53 12.11
CA ALA A 162 -6.98 1.79 12.05
C ALA A 162 -7.53 2.08 10.64
N LEU A 163 -6.72 1.80 9.60
CA LEU A 163 -7.17 1.94 8.21
C LEU A 163 -8.33 1.00 7.87
N VAL A 164 -8.31 -0.24 8.35
CA VAL A 164 -9.45 -1.18 8.19
C VAL A 164 -10.71 -0.65 8.86
N GLY A 165 -10.58 -0.05 10.06
CA GLY A 165 -11.68 0.65 10.72
C GLY A 165 -12.24 1.80 9.88
N LEU A 166 -11.35 2.61 9.28
CA LEU A 166 -11.73 3.71 8.39
C LEU A 166 -12.48 3.21 7.15
N VAL A 167 -12.05 2.12 6.52
CA VAL A 167 -12.76 1.50 5.37
C VAL A 167 -14.20 1.17 5.74
N ARG A 168 -14.42 0.52 6.87
CA ARG A 168 -15.76 0.10 7.32
C ARG A 168 -16.65 1.30 7.64
N GLN A 169 -16.11 2.30 8.32
CA GLN A 169 -16.87 3.51 8.66
C GLN A 169 -17.25 4.30 7.41
N LEU A 170 -16.32 4.53 6.48
CA LEU A 170 -16.62 5.25 5.24
C LEU A 170 -17.58 4.46 4.33
N ALA A 171 -17.49 3.13 4.30
CA ALA A 171 -18.45 2.29 3.58
C ALA A 171 -19.87 2.46 4.13
N TYR A 172 -20.01 2.52 5.45
CA TYR A 172 -21.31 2.75 6.10
C TYR A 172 -21.88 4.15 5.79
N GLU A 173 -21.05 5.19 5.85
CA GLU A 173 -21.48 6.58 5.64
C GLU A 173 -21.80 6.93 4.18
N LEU A 174 -21.06 6.34 3.23
CA LEU A 174 -21.11 6.74 1.83
C LEU A 174 -22.01 5.86 0.97
N ALA A 175 -22.47 4.71 1.50
CA ALA A 175 -23.46 3.88 0.82
C ALA A 175 -24.80 4.64 0.67
N PRO A 176 -25.62 4.34 -0.37
CA PRO A 176 -25.41 3.35 -1.40
C PRO A 176 -24.58 3.88 -2.60
N HIS A 177 -24.21 5.16 -2.63
CA HIS A 177 -23.68 5.82 -3.82
C HIS A 177 -22.17 5.60 -4.01
N VAL A 178 -21.42 5.33 -2.94
CA VAL A 178 -19.97 5.08 -3.03
C VAL A 178 -19.66 3.74 -2.37
N ARG A 179 -18.96 2.88 -3.07
CA ARG A 179 -18.38 1.68 -2.50
C ARG A 179 -17.00 2.00 -1.93
N VAL A 180 -16.74 1.60 -0.69
CA VAL A 180 -15.43 1.78 -0.05
C VAL A 180 -14.89 0.43 0.36
N ASN A 181 -13.75 0.04 -0.20
CA ASN A 181 -13.13 -1.26 0.05
C ASN A 181 -11.61 -1.12 0.19
N ALA A 182 -10.95 -2.17 0.61
CA ALA A 182 -9.50 -2.23 0.63
C ALA A 182 -8.97 -3.56 0.07
N VAL A 183 -7.73 -3.50 -0.42
CA VAL A 183 -6.89 -4.67 -0.62
C VAL A 183 -5.87 -4.71 0.51
N ALA A 184 -5.69 -5.86 1.12
CA ALA A 184 -4.73 -6.15 2.16
C ALA A 184 -3.65 -7.11 1.62
N PRO A 185 -2.61 -6.59 0.94
CA PRO A 185 -1.53 -7.42 0.42
C PRO A 185 -0.71 -8.03 1.56
N GLY A 186 -0.12 -9.18 1.28
CA GLY A 186 1.03 -9.72 2.01
C GLY A 186 2.35 -9.08 1.58
N GLY A 187 3.47 -9.80 1.76
CA GLY A 187 4.78 -9.34 1.31
C GLY A 187 4.88 -9.25 -0.21
N MET A 188 5.65 -8.28 -0.69
CA MET A 188 5.97 -8.09 -2.11
C MET A 188 7.30 -7.35 -2.28
N ARG A 189 7.93 -7.47 -3.44
CA ARG A 189 9.11 -6.68 -3.77
C ARG A 189 8.71 -5.27 -4.17
N THR A 190 9.07 -4.28 -3.35
CA THR A 190 8.76 -2.88 -3.60
C THR A 190 9.84 -1.96 -3.03
N ASP A 191 9.83 -0.69 -3.45
CA ASP A 191 10.60 0.40 -2.84
C ASP A 191 9.87 1.00 -1.62
N LEU A 192 9.04 0.22 -0.93
CA LEU A 192 8.40 0.67 0.32
C LEU A 192 9.48 0.90 1.37
N ARG A 193 9.42 2.07 2.00
CA ARG A 193 10.42 2.52 2.97
C ARG A 193 9.85 2.62 4.36
N GLY A 194 10.73 2.82 5.33
CA GLY A 194 10.33 3.03 6.72
C GLY A 194 10.18 4.51 7.08
N PRO A 195 9.68 4.79 8.30
CA PRO A 195 9.54 6.14 8.80
C PRO A 195 10.90 6.76 9.11
N SER A 196 11.01 8.08 8.85
CA SER A 196 12.21 8.86 9.10
C SER A 196 12.53 8.97 10.59
N ALA A 197 11.51 9.06 11.43
CA ALA A 197 11.65 9.13 12.87
C ALA A 197 12.28 7.87 13.50
N LEU A 198 12.21 6.72 12.79
CA LEU A 198 12.93 5.50 13.18
C LEU A 198 14.26 5.32 12.44
N GLY A 199 14.72 6.31 11.65
CA GLY A 199 15.92 6.19 10.84
C GLY A 199 15.82 5.20 9.67
N LEU A 200 14.61 4.76 9.30
CA LEU A 200 14.37 3.70 8.33
C LEU A 200 14.04 4.21 6.91
N HIS A 201 14.05 5.52 6.68
CA HIS A 201 13.66 6.13 5.39
C HIS A 201 14.60 5.81 4.23
N THR A 202 15.85 5.44 4.50
CA THR A 202 16.83 5.02 3.49
C THR A 202 16.74 3.54 3.16
N ARG A 203 16.09 2.73 4.03
CA ARG A 203 15.94 1.29 3.86
C ARG A 203 14.73 0.99 2.99
N ALA A 204 14.90 0.17 1.97
CA ALA A 204 13.82 -0.29 1.10
C ALA A 204 13.50 -1.78 1.33
N VAL A 205 12.25 -2.16 1.14
CA VAL A 205 11.76 -3.54 1.34
C VAL A 205 12.45 -4.52 0.39
N ASN A 206 12.74 -4.12 -0.85
CA ASN A 206 13.46 -4.95 -1.82
C ASN A 206 14.91 -5.27 -1.42
N GLU A 207 15.48 -4.56 -0.45
CA GLU A 207 16.81 -4.80 0.13
C GLU A 207 16.78 -5.86 1.26
N THR A 208 15.58 -6.31 1.66
CA THR A 208 15.42 -7.33 2.70
C THR A 208 15.30 -8.73 2.10
N PRO A 209 15.73 -9.81 2.79
CA PRO A 209 15.67 -11.18 2.29
C PRO A 209 14.24 -11.77 2.35
N LEU A 210 13.23 -10.98 1.95
CA LEU A 210 11.82 -11.37 2.06
C LEU A 210 11.48 -12.67 1.31
N ALA A 211 12.12 -12.94 0.18
CA ALA A 211 11.83 -14.13 -0.60
C ALA A 211 12.08 -15.42 0.21
N GLY A 212 13.20 -15.47 0.97
CA GLY A 212 13.51 -16.61 1.83
C GLY A 212 12.56 -16.73 3.03
N ILE A 213 12.07 -15.62 3.56
CA ILE A 213 11.08 -15.60 4.64
C ILE A 213 9.72 -16.07 4.09
N TYR A 214 9.30 -15.49 2.97
CA TYR A 214 7.97 -15.72 2.39
C TYR A 214 7.78 -17.17 1.90
N SER A 215 8.83 -17.78 1.33
CA SER A 215 8.79 -19.19 0.95
C SER A 215 8.51 -20.15 2.12
N ARG A 216 8.81 -19.74 3.36
CA ARG A 216 8.58 -20.54 4.57
C ARG A 216 7.23 -20.24 5.24
N VAL A 217 6.78 -18.98 5.22
CA VAL A 217 5.58 -18.58 5.96
C VAL A 217 4.31 -18.59 5.10
N SER A 218 4.40 -18.30 3.80
CA SER A 218 3.26 -18.35 2.89
C SER A 218 2.98 -19.76 2.41
N PRO A 219 1.74 -20.28 2.49
CA PRO A 219 1.34 -21.53 1.88
C PRO A 219 1.62 -21.61 0.38
N MET A 220 1.54 -20.50 -0.35
CA MET A 220 1.88 -20.47 -1.77
C MET A 220 3.39 -20.51 -2.03
N GLY A 221 4.22 -20.28 -1.02
CA GLY A 221 5.68 -20.45 -1.08
C GLY A 221 6.43 -19.45 -1.99
N VAL A 222 5.75 -18.48 -2.55
CA VAL A 222 6.31 -17.51 -3.51
C VAL A 222 6.08 -16.09 -3.01
N LEU A 223 7.13 -15.26 -3.06
CA LEU A 223 6.99 -13.81 -2.85
C LEU A 223 6.49 -13.17 -4.15
N PRO A 224 5.24 -12.65 -4.17
CA PRO A 224 4.70 -12.07 -5.39
C PRO A 224 5.37 -10.75 -5.78
N ASP A 225 5.33 -10.44 -7.06
CA ASP A 225 5.59 -9.08 -7.55
C ASP A 225 4.34 -8.20 -7.40
N ALA A 226 4.54 -6.89 -7.34
CA ALA A 226 3.46 -5.91 -7.17
C ALA A 226 2.35 -6.05 -8.23
N SER A 227 2.70 -6.43 -9.47
CA SER A 227 1.76 -6.66 -10.58
C SER A 227 0.75 -7.79 -10.32
N GLN A 228 1.05 -8.73 -9.44
CA GLN A 228 0.15 -9.85 -9.13
C GLN A 228 -0.99 -9.47 -8.16
N TYR A 229 -0.93 -8.28 -7.56
CA TYR A 229 -1.98 -7.77 -6.68
C TYR A 229 -3.00 -6.86 -7.38
N VAL A 230 -2.66 -6.35 -8.58
CA VAL A 230 -3.42 -5.26 -9.22
C VAL A 230 -4.81 -5.67 -9.71
N ASP A 231 -5.05 -6.95 -9.98
CA ASP A 231 -6.36 -7.44 -10.43
C ASP A 231 -7.47 -7.19 -9.42
N TRP A 232 -7.16 -7.20 -8.13
CA TRP A 232 -8.11 -6.85 -7.07
C TRP A 232 -8.52 -5.39 -7.13
N TYR A 233 -7.58 -4.49 -7.41
CA TYR A 233 -7.87 -3.06 -7.58
C TYR A 233 -8.71 -2.81 -8.84
N VAL A 234 -8.41 -3.51 -9.95
CA VAL A 234 -9.21 -3.43 -11.19
C VAL A 234 -10.64 -3.88 -10.94
N ALA A 235 -10.85 -5.01 -10.25
CA ALA A 235 -12.18 -5.52 -9.93
C ALA A 235 -12.97 -4.53 -9.04
N LEU A 236 -12.33 -3.96 -8.01
CA LEU A 236 -12.97 -2.99 -7.12
C LEU A 236 -13.28 -1.66 -7.81
N ALA A 237 -12.47 -1.24 -8.80
CA ALA A 237 -12.63 -0.02 -9.57
C ALA A 237 -13.65 -0.16 -10.72
N SER A 238 -13.93 -1.38 -11.17
CA SER A 238 -14.86 -1.65 -12.27
C SER A 238 -16.28 -1.19 -11.95
N ALA A 239 -16.99 -0.72 -12.96
CA ALA A 239 -18.40 -0.35 -12.85
C ALA A 239 -19.34 -1.55 -12.82
N THR A 240 -18.89 -2.71 -13.29
CA THR A 240 -19.70 -3.93 -13.47
C THR A 240 -19.29 -5.08 -12.57
N GLU A 241 -18.08 -5.02 -12.02
CA GLU A 241 -17.56 -6.03 -11.09
C GLU A 241 -17.64 -5.53 -9.65
N ALA A 242 -17.58 -6.41 -8.68
CA ALA A 242 -17.61 -6.08 -7.23
C ALA A 242 -18.73 -5.09 -6.82
N THR A 243 -19.84 -5.03 -7.56
CA THR A 243 -20.94 -4.07 -7.36
C THR A 243 -21.70 -4.30 -6.05
N THR A 244 -21.60 -5.48 -5.47
CA THR A 244 -22.19 -5.85 -4.18
C THR A 244 -21.22 -5.71 -3.01
N MET A 245 -20.00 -5.20 -3.26
CA MET A 245 -18.94 -5.11 -2.23
C MET A 245 -18.78 -3.68 -1.73
N THR A 246 -19.00 -3.46 -0.45
CA THR A 246 -18.59 -2.26 0.28
C THR A 246 -18.25 -2.66 1.72
N GLY A 247 -17.25 -2.00 2.32
CA GLY A 247 -16.71 -2.32 3.64
C GLY A 247 -15.84 -3.59 3.67
N ALA A 248 -15.55 -4.18 2.52
CA ALA A 248 -14.73 -5.38 2.41
C ALA A 248 -13.24 -5.06 2.41
N VAL A 249 -12.46 -5.99 2.98
CA VAL A 249 -11.01 -6.02 2.91
C VAL A 249 -10.60 -7.34 2.27
N ILE A 250 -10.01 -7.27 1.07
CA ILE A 250 -9.56 -8.46 0.33
C ILE A 250 -8.17 -8.82 0.83
N GLU A 251 -8.05 -9.89 1.59
CA GLU A 251 -6.76 -10.43 2.00
C GLU A 251 -6.10 -11.17 0.82
N ALA A 252 -5.01 -10.60 0.33
CA ALA A 252 -4.23 -11.12 -0.78
C ALA A 252 -2.79 -11.37 -0.29
N ASP A 253 -2.60 -12.32 0.62
CA ASP A 253 -1.34 -12.56 1.33
C ASP A 253 -0.71 -13.93 1.02
N GLY A 254 -1.20 -14.63 0.00
CA GLY A 254 -0.73 -15.99 -0.34
C GLY A 254 -1.06 -17.04 0.71
N GLY A 255 -2.04 -16.76 1.59
CA GLY A 255 -2.46 -17.64 2.67
C GLY A 255 -1.53 -17.62 3.88
N GLU A 256 -0.67 -16.61 4.01
CA GLU A 256 0.26 -16.49 5.14
C GLU A 256 -0.44 -16.68 6.50
N ARG A 257 -1.66 -16.16 6.64
CA ARG A 257 -2.39 -16.17 7.90
C ARG A 257 -3.15 -17.46 8.20
N ILE A 258 -3.40 -18.31 7.23
CA ILE A 258 -4.07 -19.60 7.47
C ILE A 258 -3.13 -20.69 8.01
N ARG A 259 -1.79 -20.52 7.93
CA ARG A 259 -0.81 -21.48 8.50
C ARG A 259 -0.77 -21.50 10.02
N GLY A 260 -1.27 -20.45 10.69
CA GLY A 260 -1.27 -20.34 12.14
C GLY A 260 0.05 -19.82 12.74
N ARG A 261 -0.07 -19.32 13.97
CA ARG A 261 1.01 -18.59 14.68
C ARG A 261 2.26 -19.44 14.94
N ALA A 262 2.09 -20.72 15.27
CA ALA A 262 3.19 -21.63 15.58
C ALA A 262 4.15 -21.86 14.41
N ALA A 263 3.63 -21.94 13.18
CA ALA A 263 4.45 -22.11 11.99
C ALA A 263 5.26 -20.85 11.66
N SER A 264 4.69 -19.66 11.89
CA SER A 264 5.39 -18.39 11.68
C SER A 264 6.48 -18.12 12.74
N GLU A 265 6.27 -18.51 13.97
CA GLU A 265 7.26 -18.40 15.04
C GLU A 265 8.45 -19.37 14.83
N ALA A 266 8.16 -20.61 14.42
CA ALA A 266 9.20 -21.59 14.08
C ALA A 266 10.04 -21.12 12.86
N ALA A 267 9.39 -20.51 11.84
CA ALA A 267 10.07 -19.96 10.69
C ALA A 267 10.97 -18.76 11.06
N ARG A 268 10.54 -17.90 11.99
CA ARG A 268 11.35 -16.80 12.53
C ARG A 268 12.55 -17.31 13.33
N ALA A 269 12.34 -18.27 14.20
CA ALA A 269 13.41 -18.88 15.00
C ALA A 269 14.48 -19.53 14.11
N SER A 270 14.07 -20.22 13.04
CA SER A 270 14.99 -20.81 12.06
C SER A 270 15.77 -19.74 11.28
N ALA A 271 15.13 -18.63 10.88
CA ALA A 271 15.78 -17.54 10.18
C ALA A 271 16.82 -16.80 11.04
N ILE A 272 16.54 -16.64 12.34
CA ILE A 272 17.48 -16.05 13.30
C ILE A 272 18.67 -16.99 13.53
N ALA A 273 18.42 -18.29 13.68
CA ALA A 273 19.48 -19.29 13.86
C ALA A 273 20.42 -19.37 12.63
N GLU A 274 19.89 -19.29 11.42
CA GLU A 274 20.68 -19.27 10.17
C GLU A 274 21.51 -18.00 9.98
N SER A 275 21.01 -16.84 10.45
CA SER A 275 21.74 -15.57 10.40
C SER A 275 22.86 -15.48 11.44
N SER A 276 22.82 -16.29 12.50
CA SER A 276 23.83 -16.34 13.56
C SER A 276 24.96 -17.33 13.29
N VAL A 277 24.82 -18.19 12.27
CA VAL A 277 25.90 -19.06 11.79
C VAL A 277 26.73 -18.27 10.78
N GLY A 278 27.81 -17.63 11.27
CA GLY A 278 28.79 -16.98 10.41
C GLY A 278 29.37 -17.95 9.36
N PRO A 279 29.99 -17.45 8.29
CA PRO A 279 30.59 -18.30 7.27
C PRO A 279 31.58 -19.26 7.92
N PRO A 280 31.66 -20.52 7.44
CA PRO A 280 32.57 -21.49 8.01
C PRO A 280 33.99 -20.93 7.94
N SER A 281 34.66 -20.84 9.09
CA SER A 281 36.06 -20.47 9.17
C SER A 281 36.86 -21.42 8.30
N GLY A 282 37.30 -20.90 7.12
CA GLY A 282 38.11 -21.66 6.20
C GLY A 282 39.36 -22.17 6.91
N CYS A 283 39.59 -23.45 6.83
CA CYS A 283 40.84 -24.10 7.20
C CYS A 283 41.98 -23.41 6.44
N ILE A 284 42.77 -22.63 7.15
CA ILE A 284 44.11 -22.27 6.70
C ILE A 284 44.97 -23.54 6.90
N GLY A 285 45.02 -24.37 5.84
CA GLY A 285 45.99 -25.45 5.76
C GLY A 285 47.36 -24.85 5.54
N GLY A 286 48.22 -24.94 6.52
CA GLY A 286 49.64 -24.74 6.34
C GLY A 286 50.28 -25.92 5.60
N GLY A 287 51.21 -25.61 4.73
CA GLY A 287 52.11 -26.50 4.04
C GLY A 287 53.13 -25.66 3.34
#